data_1816638fd768d3dad72b5739579feefc
#
_entry.id   1816638fd768d3dad72b5739579feefc
#
_cell.length_a   1.000
_cell.length_b   1.000
_cell.length_c   1.000
_cell.angle_alpha   90.00
_cell.angle_beta   90.00
_cell.angle_gamma   90.00
#
_symmetry.space_group_name_H-M   'P 1'
#
loop_
_entity.id
_entity.type
_entity.pdbx_description
1 polymer ?
#
loop_
_entity_poly.entity_id
_entity_poly.type
_entity_poly.pdbx_seq_one_letter_code
_entity_poly.pdbx_strand_id
1 'polypeptide(L)'
;MRIGLFSWESLHSIAVGGIAVHVTELAAALQRKGNEVHVFTRIGPNQKIYEVIDGVHYHRCPFGFSSDFVHEMSNMSKSMVHHYFETENVSGHFDIIHGHDWHVVNALDEIKKARNKKIVWTLHSNQFGRDGNTFHDGRAADIKNIEWYGTYIADRVIVCSQTMRAETQWIHRVPEWKMRVIHNGISFHNFDGFLDPWHDVKKKYGIRPMDPVALFIGRMTYQKGPDLFLEAIPAVLNDYKNAKFVFVGDGNMKSHLENRARQLNVAHAVRFTGYIPEHEKINLLKACDCVVVPSRNEPFGIVVLEAWASGKPVIATHGTGAGEIVWHDVTGLRVYQSPNSIAWGIKTLFSNFERARWLGRNGRVAAEQAFNWDKIAEHTLNVYKELVG
;
A
#
# COMPACT_ATOMS: atom_id res chain seq x y z
N MET A 1 6.12 8.76 24.77
CA MET A 1 4.99 7.83 24.97
C MET A 1 5.47 6.41 24.75
N ARG A 2 4.84 5.45 25.44
CA ARG A 2 4.98 4.02 25.13
C ARG A 2 3.82 3.60 24.23
N ILE A 3 4.10 3.11 23.04
CA ILE A 3 3.14 2.85 21.96
C ILE A 3 3.15 1.37 21.61
N GLY A 4 1.98 0.72 21.62
CA GLY A 4 1.80 -0.65 21.15
C GLY A 4 1.17 -0.65 19.76
N LEU A 5 1.92 -1.05 18.73
CA LEU A 5 1.43 -1.23 17.36
C LEU A 5 1.06 -2.70 17.15
N PHE A 6 -0.13 -2.95 16.63
CA PHE A 6 -0.64 -4.29 16.32
C PHE A 6 -0.84 -4.46 14.83
N SER A 7 -0.18 -5.44 14.23
CA SER A 7 -0.30 -5.73 12.80
C SER A 7 -0.09 -7.21 12.52
N TRP A 8 -0.84 -7.73 11.56
CA TRP A 8 -0.67 -9.11 11.11
C TRP A 8 0.60 -9.33 10.28
N GLU A 9 1.24 -8.26 9.79
CA GLU A 9 2.48 -8.30 9.00
C GLU A 9 3.44 -7.17 9.34
N SER A 10 4.74 -7.40 9.11
CA SER A 10 5.83 -6.44 9.22
C SER A 10 7.02 -6.93 8.38
N LEU A 11 7.92 -6.04 7.95
CA LEU A 11 9.15 -6.43 7.24
C LEU A 11 10.07 -7.30 8.11
N HIS A 12 9.96 -7.16 9.43
CA HIS A 12 10.74 -7.95 10.40
C HIS A 12 10.00 -9.19 10.90
N SER A 13 8.89 -9.58 10.24
CA SER A 13 8.14 -10.81 10.53
C SER A 13 7.76 -11.51 9.22
N ILE A 14 6.49 -11.53 8.86
CA ILE A 14 6.00 -12.00 7.57
C ILE A 14 5.49 -10.79 6.82
N ALA A 15 6.05 -10.52 5.64
CA ALA A 15 5.62 -9.45 4.76
C ALA A 15 4.76 -10.03 3.62
N VAL A 16 3.56 -9.48 3.44
CA VAL A 16 2.63 -9.88 2.38
C VAL A 16 2.32 -8.71 1.45
N GLY A 17 2.22 -7.50 2.00
CA GLY A 17 1.81 -6.34 1.24
C GLY A 17 2.32 -5.01 1.80
N GLY A 18 1.67 -3.93 1.40
CA GLY A 18 2.06 -2.57 1.78
C GLY A 18 1.96 -2.26 3.28
N ILE A 19 1.14 -3.01 4.03
CA ILE A 19 1.00 -2.83 5.47
C ILE A 19 2.30 -3.18 6.19
N ALA A 20 3.02 -4.22 5.73
CA ALA A 20 4.31 -4.60 6.30
C ALA A 20 5.31 -3.44 6.27
N VAL A 21 5.43 -2.77 5.13
CA VAL A 21 6.25 -1.57 4.97
C VAL A 21 5.74 -0.44 5.86
N HIS A 22 4.42 -0.16 5.83
CA HIS A 22 3.81 0.92 6.60
C HIS A 22 4.10 0.78 8.10
N VAL A 23 3.82 -0.39 8.68
CA VAL A 23 3.96 -0.59 10.13
C VAL A 23 5.43 -0.53 10.54
N THR A 24 6.33 -1.12 9.76
CA THR A 24 7.76 -1.12 10.07
C THR A 24 8.35 0.28 10.02
N GLU A 25 8.09 1.01 8.96
CA GLU A 25 8.62 2.36 8.76
C GLU A 25 7.99 3.39 9.73
N LEU A 26 6.67 3.27 9.99
CA LEU A 26 5.99 4.10 10.99
C LEU A 26 6.57 3.85 12.39
N ALA A 27 6.79 2.58 12.77
CA ALA A 27 7.37 2.23 14.06
C ALA A 27 8.77 2.84 14.25
N ALA A 28 9.63 2.70 13.24
CA ALA A 28 10.97 3.29 13.24
C ALA A 28 10.90 4.83 13.30
N ALA A 29 9.98 5.46 12.57
CA ALA A 29 9.82 6.91 12.59
C ALA A 29 9.28 7.42 13.94
N LEU A 30 8.35 6.72 14.56
CA LEU A 30 7.86 7.05 15.91
C LEU A 30 8.97 6.91 16.95
N GLN A 31 9.82 5.89 16.82
CA GLN A 31 10.99 5.68 17.68
C GLN A 31 11.98 6.85 17.53
N ARG A 32 12.33 7.27 16.29
CA ARG A 32 13.19 8.46 16.03
C ARG A 32 12.65 9.75 16.63
N LYS A 33 11.33 9.86 16.82
CA LYS A 33 10.66 10.97 17.52
C LYS A 33 10.69 10.85 19.06
N GLY A 34 11.48 9.91 19.60
CA GLY A 34 11.69 9.75 21.04
C GLY A 34 10.60 8.95 21.77
N ASN A 35 9.86 8.12 21.08
CA ASN A 35 8.88 7.23 21.69
C ASN A 35 9.45 5.82 21.89
N GLU A 36 8.99 5.11 22.91
CA GLU A 36 9.20 3.68 23.09
C GLU A 36 8.12 2.94 22.30
N VAL A 37 8.53 2.15 21.30
CA VAL A 37 7.61 1.54 20.34
C VAL A 37 7.73 0.02 20.39
N HIS A 38 6.61 -0.65 20.61
CA HIS A 38 6.47 -2.11 20.61
C HIS A 38 5.56 -2.53 19.46
N VAL A 39 6.01 -3.45 18.60
CA VAL A 39 5.24 -4.02 17.51
C VAL A 39 4.85 -5.45 17.87
N PHE A 40 3.57 -5.72 17.97
CA PHE A 40 3.00 -7.06 18.16
C PHE A 40 2.55 -7.58 16.79
N THR A 41 3.20 -8.64 16.32
CA THR A 41 2.97 -9.18 14.97
C THR A 41 3.09 -10.71 14.98
N ARG A 42 2.69 -11.37 13.92
CA ARG A 42 2.84 -12.83 13.80
C ARG A 42 4.30 -13.23 13.61
N ILE A 43 4.63 -14.46 14.03
CA ILE A 43 5.98 -15.01 13.86
C ILE A 43 6.15 -15.63 12.47
N GLY A 44 7.31 -15.40 11.86
CA GLY A 44 7.76 -16.11 10.66
C GLY A 44 8.69 -17.30 10.98
N PRO A 45 9.00 -18.14 9.99
CA PRO A 45 9.92 -19.27 10.18
C PRO A 45 11.28 -18.83 10.70
N ASN A 46 11.83 -19.57 11.68
CA ASN A 46 13.15 -19.35 12.25
C ASN A 46 13.39 -17.96 12.89
N GLN A 47 12.34 -17.25 13.24
CA GLN A 47 12.45 -15.94 13.90
C GLN A 47 12.41 -16.10 15.43
N LYS A 48 13.07 -15.16 16.14
CA LYS A 48 12.96 -15.03 17.59
C LYS A 48 11.61 -14.43 17.97
N ILE A 49 11.05 -14.85 19.11
CA ILE A 49 9.79 -14.30 19.63
C ILE A 49 9.94 -12.80 19.94
N TYR A 50 11.08 -12.40 20.50
CA TYR A 50 11.38 -11.01 20.83
C TYR A 50 12.72 -10.58 20.26
N GLU A 51 12.77 -9.36 19.73
CA GLU A 51 13.99 -8.75 19.21
C GLU A 51 13.82 -7.22 19.15
N VAL A 52 14.94 -6.51 19.37
CA VAL A 52 14.97 -5.04 19.16
C VAL A 52 15.68 -4.76 17.84
N ILE A 53 15.02 -4.06 16.94
CA ILE A 53 15.56 -3.67 15.63
C ILE A 53 15.34 -2.17 15.46
N ASP A 54 16.39 -1.41 15.19
CA ASP A 54 16.38 0.05 15.05
C ASP A 54 15.71 0.76 16.24
N GLY A 55 15.88 0.22 17.46
CA GLY A 55 15.29 0.74 18.70
C GLY A 55 13.80 0.41 18.87
N VAL A 56 13.19 -0.32 17.97
CA VAL A 56 11.79 -0.80 18.05
C VAL A 56 11.77 -2.22 18.61
N HIS A 57 10.87 -2.48 19.56
CA HIS A 57 10.67 -3.77 20.21
C HIS A 57 9.68 -4.63 19.40
N TYR A 58 10.15 -5.67 18.74
CA TYR A 58 9.30 -6.60 17.98
C TYR A 58 8.93 -7.81 18.84
N HIS A 59 7.64 -8.01 19.08
CA HIS A 59 7.03 -9.17 19.72
C HIS A 59 6.35 -10.01 18.65
N ARG A 60 6.97 -11.13 18.27
CA ARG A 60 6.44 -12.04 17.26
C ARG A 60 5.64 -13.14 17.94
N CYS A 61 4.33 -13.10 17.76
CA CYS A 61 3.34 -13.89 18.49
C CYS A 61 3.04 -15.20 17.74
N PRO A 62 3.44 -16.37 18.25
CA PRO A 62 3.10 -17.67 17.67
C PRO A 62 1.63 -17.99 17.90
N PHE A 63 0.95 -18.58 16.91
CA PHE A 63 -0.45 -18.98 17.03
C PHE A 63 -0.76 -20.21 16.17
N GLY A 64 -1.88 -20.88 16.47
CA GLY A 64 -2.33 -22.04 15.72
C GLY A 64 -3.01 -21.67 14.41
N PHE A 65 -2.65 -22.36 13.33
CA PHE A 65 -3.28 -22.21 12.03
C PHE A 65 -4.72 -22.79 12.04
N SER A 66 -5.55 -22.26 11.13
CA SER A 66 -6.90 -22.75 10.89
C SER A 66 -7.19 -22.74 9.38
N SER A 67 -8.06 -23.66 8.93
CA SER A 67 -8.59 -23.63 7.57
C SER A 67 -9.54 -22.45 7.32
N ASP A 68 -10.15 -21.91 8.37
CA ASP A 68 -10.92 -20.69 8.33
C ASP A 68 -10.01 -19.51 8.66
N PHE A 69 -9.82 -18.61 7.70
CA PHE A 69 -8.91 -17.47 7.82
C PHE A 69 -9.35 -16.46 8.90
N VAL A 70 -10.66 -16.25 9.09
CA VAL A 70 -11.16 -15.35 10.14
C VAL A 70 -10.89 -15.95 11.51
N HIS A 71 -11.11 -17.25 11.68
CA HIS A 71 -10.78 -17.97 12.91
C HIS A 71 -9.26 -17.97 13.19
N GLU A 72 -8.44 -18.13 12.14
CA GLU A 72 -6.98 -18.03 12.27
C GLU A 72 -6.54 -16.67 12.78
N MET A 73 -7.12 -15.57 12.28
CA MET A 73 -6.84 -14.22 12.78
C MET A 73 -7.31 -14.02 14.22
N SER A 74 -8.37 -14.69 14.63
CA SER A 74 -8.79 -14.71 16.05
C SER A 74 -7.75 -15.41 16.94
N ASN A 75 -7.18 -16.54 16.51
CA ASN A 75 -6.10 -17.22 17.24
C ASN A 75 -4.84 -16.34 17.33
N MET A 76 -4.47 -15.65 16.26
CA MET A 76 -3.39 -14.68 16.27
C MET A 76 -3.66 -13.56 17.29
N SER A 77 -4.86 -13.00 17.30
CA SER A 77 -5.27 -11.95 18.23
C SER A 77 -5.12 -12.38 19.69
N LYS A 78 -5.53 -13.60 20.07
CA LYS A 78 -5.35 -14.14 21.42
C LYS A 78 -3.86 -14.21 21.82
N SER A 79 -3.01 -14.65 20.90
CA SER A 79 -1.57 -14.69 21.16
C SER A 79 -0.98 -13.28 21.31
N MET A 80 -1.40 -12.32 20.49
CA MET A 80 -0.98 -10.92 20.62
C MET A 80 -1.38 -10.32 21.97
N VAL A 81 -2.60 -10.59 22.44
CA VAL A 81 -3.09 -10.14 23.76
C VAL A 81 -2.25 -10.72 24.88
N HIS A 82 -1.94 -12.01 24.82
CA HIS A 82 -1.08 -12.67 25.82
C HIS A 82 0.29 -11.99 25.89
N HIS A 83 0.97 -11.82 24.78
CA HIS A 83 2.28 -11.18 24.74
C HIS A 83 2.22 -9.69 25.13
N TYR A 84 1.13 -9.00 24.82
CA TYR A 84 0.93 -7.63 25.27
C TYR A 84 0.85 -7.55 26.79
N PHE A 85 0.05 -8.40 27.46
CA PHE A 85 -0.07 -8.37 28.91
C PHE A 85 1.23 -8.76 29.61
N GLU A 86 1.96 -9.74 29.10
CA GLU A 86 3.29 -10.07 29.61
C GLU A 86 4.24 -8.88 29.50
N THR A 87 4.25 -8.21 28.35
CA THR A 87 5.09 -7.02 28.12
C THR A 87 4.68 -5.87 29.03
N GLU A 88 3.36 -5.59 29.17
CA GLU A 88 2.87 -4.52 30.05
C GLU A 88 3.22 -4.76 31.51
N ASN A 89 3.19 -5.99 31.98
CA ASN A 89 3.57 -6.35 33.34
C ASN A 89 5.06 -6.09 33.64
N VAL A 90 5.92 -6.21 32.64
CA VAL A 90 7.39 -6.02 32.79
C VAL A 90 7.80 -4.58 32.50
N SER A 91 7.30 -4.01 31.40
CA SER A 91 7.74 -2.70 30.88
C SER A 91 6.88 -1.55 31.41
N GLY A 92 5.72 -1.82 32.02
CA GLY A 92 4.75 -0.83 32.46
C GLY A 92 3.72 -0.44 31.42
N HIS A 93 2.82 0.49 31.77
CA HIS A 93 1.65 0.82 30.97
C HIS A 93 1.97 1.42 29.59
N PHE A 94 1.18 1.04 28.59
CA PHE A 94 1.16 1.66 27.30
C PHE A 94 0.20 2.87 27.30
N ASP A 95 0.65 3.97 26.69
CA ASP A 95 -0.16 5.18 26.55
C ASP A 95 -1.20 5.03 25.44
N ILE A 96 -0.81 4.43 24.31
CA ILE A 96 -1.63 4.24 23.10
C ILE A 96 -1.49 2.81 22.59
N ILE A 97 -2.62 2.26 22.15
CA ILE A 97 -2.69 1.02 21.38
C ILE A 97 -3.18 1.38 19.98
N HIS A 98 -2.40 1.04 18.95
CA HIS A 98 -2.70 1.34 17.57
C HIS A 98 -2.71 0.06 16.72
N GLY A 99 -3.86 -0.30 16.18
CA GLY A 99 -4.03 -1.48 15.34
C GLY A 99 -4.14 -1.13 13.87
N HIS A 100 -3.71 -2.08 13.03
CA HIS A 100 -3.71 -1.94 11.57
C HIS A 100 -4.55 -3.03 10.92
N ASP A 101 -5.58 -2.62 10.17
CA ASP A 101 -6.57 -3.45 9.50
C ASP A 101 -7.39 -4.37 10.43
N TRP A 102 -8.33 -5.10 9.83
CA TRP A 102 -9.31 -5.93 10.52
C TRP A 102 -8.71 -7.11 11.29
N HIS A 103 -7.54 -7.61 10.86
CA HIS A 103 -6.89 -8.80 11.41
C HIS A 103 -6.64 -8.75 12.92
N VAL A 104 -6.49 -7.56 13.47
CA VAL A 104 -6.11 -7.35 14.89
C VAL A 104 -7.24 -6.78 15.75
N VAL A 105 -8.42 -6.56 15.18
CA VAL A 105 -9.55 -5.91 15.89
C VAL A 105 -9.94 -6.65 17.15
N ASN A 106 -9.92 -7.99 17.15
CA ASN A 106 -10.23 -8.79 18.33
C ASN A 106 -9.20 -8.57 19.47
N ALA A 107 -7.92 -8.39 19.14
CA ALA A 107 -6.89 -8.08 20.12
C ALA A 107 -7.11 -6.68 20.72
N LEU A 108 -7.43 -5.70 19.89
CA LEU A 108 -7.71 -4.33 20.36
C LEU A 108 -8.92 -4.28 21.30
N ASP A 109 -9.97 -5.01 21.00
CA ASP A 109 -11.19 -5.09 21.81
C ASP A 109 -10.90 -5.70 23.19
N GLU A 110 -10.19 -6.82 23.23
CA GLU A 110 -9.84 -7.49 24.46
C GLU A 110 -8.94 -6.62 25.36
N ILE A 111 -7.93 -5.97 24.79
CA ILE A 111 -7.05 -5.04 25.51
C ILE A 111 -7.86 -3.83 26.03
N LYS A 112 -8.74 -3.25 25.19
CA LYS A 112 -9.59 -2.12 25.62
C LYS A 112 -10.47 -2.49 26.80
N LYS A 113 -11.12 -3.64 26.76
CA LYS A 113 -11.99 -4.13 27.84
C LYS A 113 -11.21 -4.42 29.13
N ALA A 114 -10.03 -5.02 29.02
CA ALA A 114 -9.24 -5.43 30.18
C ALA A 114 -8.47 -4.27 30.84
N ARG A 115 -8.08 -3.23 30.08
CA ARG A 115 -7.17 -2.17 30.54
C ARG A 115 -7.69 -0.75 30.32
N ASN A 116 -8.90 -0.59 29.78
CA ASN A 116 -9.49 0.72 29.42
C ASN A 116 -8.54 1.61 28.59
N LYS A 117 -7.80 1.00 27.65
CA LYS A 117 -6.82 1.70 26.82
C LYS A 117 -7.48 2.55 25.73
N LYS A 118 -6.79 3.63 25.34
CA LYS A 118 -7.13 4.42 24.15
C LYS A 118 -6.69 3.66 22.91
N ILE A 119 -7.63 3.48 21.97
CA ILE A 119 -7.43 2.72 20.76
C ILE A 119 -7.43 3.67 19.56
N VAL A 120 -6.34 3.65 18.80
CA VAL A 120 -6.28 4.17 17.43
C VAL A 120 -6.33 2.98 16.47
N TRP A 121 -7.06 3.09 15.40
CA TRP A 121 -7.15 2.02 14.40
C TRP A 121 -7.00 2.57 12.99
N THR A 122 -5.99 2.09 12.27
CA THR A 122 -5.78 2.43 10.86
C THR A 122 -6.38 1.36 9.97
N LEU A 123 -7.28 1.78 9.08
CA LEU A 123 -7.85 0.96 8.02
C LEU A 123 -7.13 1.29 6.70
N HIS A 124 -6.40 0.32 6.15
CA HIS A 124 -5.64 0.49 4.91
C HIS A 124 -6.46 0.20 3.66
N SER A 125 -7.49 -0.63 3.78
CA SER A 125 -8.45 -0.91 2.69
C SER A 125 -9.73 -1.51 3.27
N ASN A 126 -10.88 -1.20 2.64
CA ASN A 126 -12.16 -1.86 2.96
C ASN A 126 -12.29 -3.18 2.20
N GLN A 127 -13.01 -4.15 2.78
CA GLN A 127 -13.36 -5.40 2.09
C GLN A 127 -14.13 -5.13 0.79
N PHE A 128 -15.03 -4.16 0.80
CA PHE A 128 -15.76 -3.70 -0.38
C PHE A 128 -14.84 -3.42 -1.58
N GLY A 129 -13.78 -2.63 -1.38
CA GLY A 129 -12.81 -2.31 -2.44
C GLY A 129 -12.01 -3.53 -2.89
N ARG A 130 -11.62 -4.41 -1.96
CA ARG A 130 -10.93 -5.66 -2.27
C ARG A 130 -11.76 -6.61 -3.13
N ASP A 131 -13.08 -6.59 -2.96
CA ASP A 131 -14.05 -7.40 -3.69
C ASP A 131 -14.56 -6.71 -4.98
N GLY A 132 -13.83 -5.72 -5.48
CA GLY A 132 -14.17 -5.04 -6.74
C GLY A 132 -15.36 -4.09 -6.65
N ASN A 133 -15.50 -3.40 -5.53
CA ASN A 133 -16.58 -2.46 -5.21
C ASN A 133 -17.95 -3.15 -5.11
N THR A 134 -17.98 -4.34 -4.55
CA THR A 134 -19.20 -5.15 -4.39
C THR A 134 -19.26 -5.73 -2.98
N PHE A 135 -20.46 -5.87 -2.44
CA PHE A 135 -20.69 -6.59 -1.20
C PHE A 135 -20.95 -8.07 -1.50
N HIS A 136 -20.29 -8.95 -0.79
CA HIS A 136 -20.47 -10.38 -0.86
C HIS A 136 -20.84 -10.95 0.51
N ASP A 137 -21.51 -12.11 0.50
CA ASP A 137 -21.83 -12.90 1.71
C ASP A 137 -20.65 -13.76 2.18
N GLY A 138 -20.86 -14.51 3.26
CA GLY A 138 -19.86 -15.41 3.83
C GLY A 138 -18.65 -14.64 4.40
N ARG A 139 -17.44 -15.16 4.16
CA ARG A 139 -16.22 -14.59 4.71
C ARG A 139 -16.04 -13.07 4.43
N ALA A 140 -16.49 -12.58 3.29
CA ALA A 140 -16.41 -11.16 2.96
C ALA A 140 -17.32 -10.32 3.89
N ALA A 141 -18.53 -10.81 4.17
CA ALA A 141 -19.43 -10.18 5.12
C ALA A 141 -18.87 -10.21 6.55
N ASP A 142 -18.24 -11.32 6.96
CA ASP A 142 -17.60 -11.44 8.27
C ASP A 142 -16.48 -10.41 8.42
N ILE A 143 -15.60 -10.27 7.43
CA ILE A 143 -14.53 -9.28 7.44
C ILE A 143 -15.12 -7.86 7.49
N LYS A 144 -16.12 -7.53 6.68
CA LYS A 144 -16.80 -6.23 6.72
C LYS A 144 -17.39 -5.93 8.10
N ASN A 145 -17.97 -6.92 8.77
CA ASN A 145 -18.52 -6.77 10.12
C ASN A 145 -17.41 -6.52 11.16
N ILE A 146 -16.25 -7.17 11.01
CA ILE A 146 -15.06 -6.92 11.85
C ILE A 146 -14.51 -5.51 11.58
N GLU A 147 -14.47 -5.06 10.32
CA GLU A 147 -14.08 -3.68 9.97
C GLU A 147 -15.03 -2.66 10.63
N TRP A 148 -16.35 -2.89 10.55
CA TRP A 148 -17.33 -2.06 11.24
C TRP A 148 -17.06 -2.04 12.75
N TYR A 149 -16.84 -3.21 13.38
CA TYR A 149 -16.57 -3.31 14.80
C TYR A 149 -15.26 -2.59 15.18
N GLY A 150 -14.23 -2.67 14.36
CA GLY A 150 -13.00 -1.90 14.52
C GLY A 150 -13.26 -0.39 14.56
N THR A 151 -14.11 0.12 13.66
CA THR A 151 -14.51 1.54 13.70
C THR A 151 -15.28 1.90 14.96
N TYR A 152 -16.08 0.96 15.49
CA TYR A 152 -16.89 1.17 16.70
C TYR A 152 -16.02 1.27 17.95
N ILE A 153 -15.12 0.33 18.19
CA ILE A 153 -14.28 0.26 19.38
C ILE A 153 -13.16 1.30 19.42
N ALA A 154 -12.64 1.73 18.26
CA ALA A 154 -11.56 2.69 18.20
C ALA A 154 -11.99 4.07 18.74
N ASP A 155 -11.11 4.78 19.44
CA ASP A 155 -11.31 6.18 19.85
C ASP A 155 -11.04 7.14 18.69
N ARG A 156 -10.11 6.78 17.79
CA ARG A 156 -9.86 7.43 16.48
C ARG A 156 -9.64 6.40 15.41
N VAL A 157 -10.15 6.69 14.22
CA VAL A 157 -9.98 5.88 13.01
C VAL A 157 -9.12 6.67 12.03
N ILE A 158 -8.01 6.10 11.61
CA ILE A 158 -7.13 6.66 10.57
C ILE A 158 -7.41 5.94 9.26
N VAL A 159 -7.50 6.71 8.18
CA VAL A 159 -7.58 6.22 6.80
C VAL A 159 -6.55 6.94 5.94
N CYS A 160 -6.13 6.33 4.82
CA CYS A 160 -4.97 6.80 4.07
C CYS A 160 -5.27 7.87 3.00
N SER A 161 -6.55 8.19 2.74
CA SER A 161 -6.96 9.22 1.77
C SER A 161 -8.36 9.77 2.08
N GLN A 162 -8.72 10.93 1.50
CA GLN A 162 -10.09 11.48 1.59
C GLN A 162 -11.09 10.59 0.86
N THR A 163 -10.68 10.01 -0.28
CA THR A 163 -11.49 9.03 -1.01
C THR A 163 -11.83 7.84 -0.12
N MET A 164 -10.84 7.28 0.57
CA MET A 164 -11.07 6.17 1.51
C MET A 164 -11.87 6.61 2.73
N ARG A 165 -11.71 7.86 3.21
CA ARG A 165 -12.56 8.42 4.28
C ARG A 165 -14.02 8.41 3.90
N ALA A 166 -14.35 8.94 2.71
CA ALA A 166 -15.73 8.97 2.21
C ALA A 166 -16.30 7.55 2.04
N GLU A 167 -15.51 6.62 1.49
CA GLU A 167 -15.90 5.21 1.34
C GLU A 167 -16.16 4.56 2.71
N THR A 168 -15.25 4.72 3.68
CA THR A 168 -15.38 4.15 5.02
C THR A 168 -16.58 4.73 5.78
N GLN A 169 -16.82 6.05 5.66
CA GLN A 169 -18.03 6.69 6.22
C GLN A 169 -19.31 6.11 5.62
N TRP A 170 -19.33 5.92 4.32
CA TRP A 170 -20.49 5.37 3.63
C TRP A 170 -20.76 3.91 4.04
N ILE A 171 -19.72 3.07 4.08
CA ILE A 171 -19.86 1.63 4.38
C ILE A 171 -20.19 1.40 5.85
N HIS A 172 -19.44 2.03 6.77
CA HIS A 172 -19.46 1.71 8.21
C HIS A 172 -20.15 2.76 9.07
N ARG A 173 -20.66 3.85 8.47
CA ARG A 173 -21.37 4.95 9.17
C ARG A 173 -20.53 5.59 10.28
N VAL A 174 -19.22 5.71 10.08
CA VAL A 174 -18.31 6.28 11.07
C VAL A 174 -18.56 7.77 11.23
N PRO A 175 -18.73 8.30 12.46
CA PRO A 175 -18.87 9.74 12.69
C PRO A 175 -17.63 10.52 12.23
N GLU A 176 -17.84 11.68 11.61
CA GLU A 176 -16.77 12.49 11.04
C GLU A 176 -15.68 12.86 12.04
N TRP A 177 -16.09 13.26 13.27
CA TRP A 177 -15.18 13.65 14.34
C TRP A 177 -14.17 12.56 14.74
N LYS A 178 -14.53 11.29 14.49
CA LYS A 178 -13.72 10.11 14.85
C LYS A 178 -12.62 9.83 13.82
N MET A 179 -12.77 10.30 12.60
CA MET A 179 -11.88 9.98 11.49
C MET A 179 -10.76 11.00 11.29
N ARG A 180 -9.59 10.50 10.94
CA ARG A 180 -8.41 11.29 10.55
C ARG A 180 -7.85 10.72 9.25
N VAL A 181 -7.41 11.60 8.36
CA VAL A 181 -6.71 11.20 7.14
C VAL A 181 -5.22 11.39 7.35
N ILE A 182 -4.47 10.29 7.28
CA ILE A 182 -3.01 10.29 7.33
C ILE A 182 -2.51 9.43 6.19
N HIS A 183 -1.79 10.03 5.27
CA HIS A 183 -1.24 9.36 4.11
C HIS A 183 -0.15 8.34 4.48
N ASN A 184 0.16 7.42 3.57
CA ASN A 184 1.33 6.55 3.69
C ASN A 184 2.60 7.32 3.35
N GLY A 185 3.73 6.86 3.88
CA GLY A 185 5.05 7.39 3.58
C GLY A 185 5.83 6.56 2.57
N ILE A 186 7.00 7.08 2.20
CA ILE A 186 7.99 6.41 1.37
C ILE A 186 9.40 6.63 1.93
N SER A 187 10.24 5.61 1.83
CA SER A 187 11.67 5.67 2.23
C SER A 187 12.54 5.84 0.99
N PHE A 188 13.05 7.05 0.79
CA PHE A 188 13.79 7.44 -0.42
C PHE A 188 15.14 6.74 -0.57
N HIS A 189 15.81 6.39 0.54
CA HIS A 189 17.12 5.75 0.50
C HIS A 189 17.15 4.45 -0.33
N ASN A 190 16.03 3.72 -0.38
CA ASN A 190 15.90 2.52 -1.21
C ASN A 190 15.99 2.83 -2.72
N PHE A 191 15.63 4.06 -3.11
CA PHE A 191 15.58 4.50 -4.50
C PHE A 191 16.84 5.26 -4.93
N ASP A 192 17.71 5.65 -4.01
CA ASP A 192 18.94 6.41 -4.27
C ASP A 192 20.21 5.56 -4.20
N GLY A 193 20.07 4.25 -3.91
CA GLY A 193 21.17 3.29 -3.86
C GLY A 193 21.76 2.91 -5.23
N PHE A 194 22.67 1.96 -5.23
CA PHE A 194 23.26 1.40 -6.45
C PHE A 194 22.16 0.68 -7.25
N LEU A 195 22.05 1.06 -8.52
CA LEU A 195 21.07 0.53 -9.46
C LEU A 195 21.77 0.07 -10.73
N ASP A 196 21.18 -0.95 -11.36
CA ASP A 196 21.66 -1.41 -12.65
C ASP A 196 21.49 -0.32 -13.74
N PRO A 197 22.38 -0.23 -14.73
CA PRO A 197 22.20 0.65 -15.87
C PRO A 197 20.86 0.38 -16.55
N TRP A 198 20.07 1.43 -16.76
CA TRP A 198 18.69 1.32 -17.30
C TRP A 198 18.58 0.56 -18.63
N HIS A 199 19.63 0.61 -19.46
CA HIS A 199 19.68 -0.11 -20.73
C HIS A 199 19.86 -1.62 -20.53
N ASP A 200 20.59 -2.05 -19.50
CA ASP A 200 20.73 -3.46 -19.15
C ASP A 200 19.44 -4.00 -18.53
N VAL A 201 18.78 -3.21 -17.70
CA VAL A 201 17.44 -3.53 -17.17
C VAL A 201 16.47 -3.75 -18.32
N LYS A 202 16.37 -2.82 -19.28
CA LYS A 202 15.49 -2.99 -20.45
C LYS A 202 15.86 -4.25 -21.24
N LYS A 203 17.16 -4.51 -21.47
CA LYS A 203 17.65 -5.68 -22.21
C LYS A 203 17.24 -7.01 -21.56
N LYS A 204 17.25 -7.09 -20.22
CA LYS A 204 16.79 -8.27 -19.46
C LYS A 204 15.37 -8.69 -19.82
N TYR A 205 14.51 -7.73 -20.15
CA TYR A 205 13.10 -7.95 -20.55
C TYR A 205 12.90 -7.99 -22.07
N GLY A 206 13.98 -8.06 -22.86
CA GLY A 206 13.91 -8.05 -24.32
C GLY A 206 13.35 -6.74 -24.88
N ILE A 207 13.66 -5.62 -24.23
CA ILE A 207 13.27 -4.26 -24.61
C ILE A 207 14.52 -3.54 -25.11
N ARG A 208 14.41 -2.89 -26.27
CA ARG A 208 15.52 -2.09 -26.79
C ARG A 208 15.68 -0.81 -25.96
N PRO A 209 16.89 -0.27 -25.82
CA PRO A 209 17.13 0.92 -25.00
C PRO A 209 16.20 2.09 -25.30
N MET A 210 15.95 2.38 -26.57
CA MET A 210 15.14 3.53 -27.00
C MET A 210 13.63 3.24 -27.08
N ASP A 211 13.18 2.02 -26.84
CA ASP A 211 11.75 1.71 -26.82
C ASP A 211 11.09 2.39 -25.62
N PRO A 212 9.98 3.15 -25.80
CA PRO A 212 9.23 3.70 -24.69
C PRO A 212 8.61 2.60 -23.83
N VAL A 213 8.61 2.78 -22.51
CA VAL A 213 8.09 1.79 -21.54
C VAL A 213 7.06 2.40 -20.62
N ALA A 214 5.84 1.85 -20.64
CA ALA A 214 4.82 2.08 -19.62
C ALA A 214 4.77 0.88 -18.67
N LEU A 215 4.77 1.14 -17.36
CA LEU A 215 4.91 0.14 -16.31
C LEU A 215 3.67 0.08 -15.41
N PHE A 216 3.14 -1.11 -15.19
CA PHE A 216 2.16 -1.42 -14.14
C PHE A 216 2.85 -2.24 -13.05
N ILE A 217 2.58 -1.89 -11.78
CA ILE A 217 3.04 -2.65 -10.61
C ILE A 217 1.87 -2.87 -9.67
N GLY A 218 1.58 -4.12 -9.36
CA GLY A 218 0.54 -4.47 -8.40
C GLY A 218 -0.03 -5.87 -8.59
N ARG A 219 -0.94 -6.23 -7.69
CA ARG A 219 -1.70 -7.48 -7.84
C ARG A 219 -2.55 -7.44 -9.11
N MET A 220 -2.50 -8.47 -9.93
CA MET A 220 -3.33 -8.59 -11.13
C MET A 220 -4.75 -9.03 -10.75
N THR A 221 -5.51 -8.09 -10.17
CA THR A 221 -6.89 -8.26 -9.72
C THR A 221 -7.79 -7.19 -10.34
N TYR A 222 -9.10 -7.43 -10.37
CA TYR A 222 -10.08 -6.49 -10.90
C TYR A 222 -9.99 -5.09 -10.22
N GLN A 223 -9.76 -5.07 -8.91
CA GLN A 223 -9.54 -3.85 -8.14
C GLN A 223 -8.45 -2.96 -8.73
N LYS A 224 -7.31 -3.56 -9.13
CA LYS A 224 -6.13 -2.84 -9.64
C LYS A 224 -6.21 -2.48 -11.12
N GLY A 225 -7.18 -2.99 -11.86
CA GLY A 225 -7.47 -2.62 -13.23
C GLY A 225 -6.40 -2.91 -14.29
N PRO A 226 -5.60 -4.00 -14.19
CA PRO A 226 -4.59 -4.31 -15.21
C PRO A 226 -5.19 -4.55 -16.59
N ASP A 227 -6.45 -4.98 -16.66
CA ASP A 227 -7.22 -5.14 -17.88
C ASP A 227 -7.48 -3.80 -18.59
N LEU A 228 -7.80 -2.73 -17.85
CA LEU A 228 -7.97 -1.39 -18.43
C LEU A 228 -6.67 -0.90 -19.08
N PHE A 229 -5.52 -1.19 -18.47
CA PHE A 229 -4.23 -0.86 -19.05
C PHE A 229 -3.92 -1.71 -20.29
N LEU A 230 -4.20 -3.02 -20.23
CA LEU A 230 -4.01 -3.91 -21.38
C LEU A 230 -4.86 -3.50 -22.59
N GLU A 231 -6.14 -3.19 -22.37
CA GLU A 231 -7.06 -2.74 -23.44
C GLU A 231 -6.67 -1.37 -24.03
N ALA A 232 -5.88 -0.56 -23.34
CA ALA A 232 -5.36 0.71 -23.86
C ALA A 232 -4.22 0.51 -24.86
N ILE A 233 -3.51 -0.62 -24.83
CA ILE A 233 -2.28 -0.86 -25.58
C ILE A 233 -2.45 -0.75 -27.11
N PRO A 234 -3.48 -1.33 -27.74
CA PRO A 234 -3.65 -1.21 -29.19
C PRO A 234 -3.69 0.26 -29.67
N ALA A 235 -4.39 1.13 -28.93
CA ALA A 235 -4.49 2.55 -29.27
C ALA A 235 -3.14 3.29 -29.11
N VAL A 236 -2.29 2.85 -28.17
CA VAL A 236 -0.93 3.42 -28.03
C VAL A 236 -0.01 2.92 -29.14
N LEU A 237 -0.07 1.64 -29.50
CA LEU A 237 0.77 1.05 -30.54
C LEU A 237 0.49 1.60 -31.94
N ASN A 238 -0.70 2.16 -32.19
CA ASN A 238 -0.99 2.86 -33.46
C ASN A 238 -0.02 4.02 -33.69
N ASP A 239 0.34 4.77 -32.66
CA ASP A 239 1.21 5.94 -32.74
C ASP A 239 2.67 5.60 -32.36
N TYR A 240 2.87 4.66 -31.42
CA TYR A 240 4.17 4.26 -30.86
C TYR A 240 4.44 2.77 -31.05
N LYS A 241 4.68 2.34 -32.29
CA LYS A 241 4.83 0.92 -32.68
C LYS A 241 5.87 0.13 -31.90
N ASN A 242 6.89 0.82 -31.37
CA ASN A 242 7.98 0.20 -30.60
C ASN A 242 7.75 0.22 -29.09
N ALA A 243 6.66 0.84 -28.61
CA ALA A 243 6.38 0.91 -27.17
C ALA A 243 6.28 -0.49 -26.54
N LYS A 244 6.68 -0.59 -25.28
CA LYS A 244 6.58 -1.80 -24.46
C LYS A 244 5.80 -1.53 -23.17
N PHE A 245 5.10 -2.55 -22.74
CA PHE A 245 4.19 -2.52 -21.61
C PHE A 245 4.58 -3.63 -20.65
N VAL A 246 5.02 -3.26 -19.46
CA VAL A 246 5.51 -4.21 -18.46
C VAL A 246 4.50 -4.31 -17.33
N PHE A 247 4.10 -5.53 -17.00
CA PHE A 247 3.19 -5.86 -15.90
C PHE A 247 3.97 -6.62 -14.84
N VAL A 248 4.18 -5.96 -13.70
CA VAL A 248 4.87 -6.53 -12.54
C VAL A 248 3.87 -6.95 -11.49
N GLY A 249 3.97 -8.18 -11.02
CA GLY A 249 3.14 -8.78 -9.99
C GLY A 249 2.42 -10.03 -10.46
N ASP A 250 1.56 -10.56 -9.61
CA ASP A 250 0.77 -11.75 -9.86
C ASP A 250 -0.68 -11.54 -9.42
N GLY A 251 -1.56 -12.49 -9.70
CA GLY A 251 -2.96 -12.44 -9.30
C GLY A 251 -3.87 -13.29 -10.17
N ASN A 252 -5.14 -13.38 -9.76
CA ASN A 252 -6.14 -14.23 -10.42
C ASN A 252 -6.47 -13.84 -11.87
N MET A 253 -6.12 -12.62 -12.30
CA MET A 253 -6.34 -12.18 -13.68
C MET A 253 -5.17 -12.47 -14.61
N LYS A 254 -3.98 -12.86 -14.13
CA LYS A 254 -2.76 -12.97 -14.97
C LYS A 254 -2.96 -13.82 -16.22
N SER A 255 -3.43 -15.07 -16.05
CA SER A 255 -3.65 -15.97 -17.20
C SER A 255 -4.70 -15.43 -18.18
N HIS A 256 -5.73 -14.76 -17.68
CA HIS A 256 -6.71 -14.08 -18.52
C HIS A 256 -6.07 -12.94 -19.33
N LEU A 257 -5.25 -12.12 -18.70
CA LEU A 257 -4.54 -10.99 -19.34
C LEU A 257 -3.55 -11.46 -20.41
N GLU A 258 -2.81 -12.56 -20.16
CA GLU A 258 -1.91 -13.17 -21.15
C GLU A 258 -2.66 -13.67 -22.39
N ASN A 259 -3.82 -14.32 -22.19
CA ASN A 259 -4.69 -14.75 -23.27
C ASN A 259 -5.26 -13.54 -24.03
N ARG A 260 -5.72 -12.52 -23.32
CA ARG A 260 -6.28 -11.32 -23.90
C ARG A 260 -5.24 -10.53 -24.72
N ALA A 261 -3.99 -10.47 -24.27
CA ALA A 261 -2.89 -9.85 -25.03
C ALA A 261 -2.69 -10.53 -26.39
N ARG A 262 -2.84 -11.87 -26.48
CA ARG A 262 -2.79 -12.61 -27.77
C ARG A 262 -3.97 -12.25 -28.66
N GLN A 263 -5.21 -12.24 -28.10
CA GLN A 263 -6.42 -11.88 -28.85
C GLN A 263 -6.36 -10.45 -29.44
N LEU A 264 -5.77 -9.53 -28.70
CA LEU A 264 -5.56 -8.13 -29.13
C LEU A 264 -4.36 -7.96 -30.08
N ASN A 265 -3.62 -9.04 -30.39
CA ASN A 265 -2.39 -9.03 -31.20
C ASN A 265 -1.29 -8.11 -30.62
N VAL A 266 -1.26 -7.88 -29.30
CA VAL A 266 -0.27 -7.02 -28.63
C VAL A 266 0.76 -7.79 -27.81
N ALA A 267 0.73 -9.12 -27.78
CA ALA A 267 1.63 -9.96 -26.97
C ALA A 267 3.12 -9.69 -27.25
N HIS A 268 3.47 -9.27 -28.46
CA HIS A 268 4.84 -8.90 -28.84
C HIS A 268 5.35 -7.64 -28.10
N ALA A 269 4.45 -6.79 -27.63
CA ALA A 269 4.75 -5.54 -26.94
C ALA A 269 4.61 -5.65 -25.41
N VAL A 270 4.01 -6.73 -24.89
CA VAL A 270 3.70 -6.90 -23.45
C VAL A 270 4.72 -7.83 -22.78
N ARG A 271 5.06 -7.54 -21.53
CA ARG A 271 5.88 -8.37 -20.64
C ARG A 271 5.17 -8.59 -19.31
N PHE A 272 4.85 -9.82 -18.96
CA PHE A 272 4.36 -10.22 -17.65
C PHE A 272 5.52 -10.84 -16.87
N THR A 273 6.00 -10.15 -15.83
CA THR A 273 7.19 -10.59 -15.08
C THR A 273 6.84 -11.59 -13.96
N GLY A 274 5.59 -11.61 -13.49
CA GLY A 274 5.26 -12.21 -12.21
C GLY A 274 5.79 -11.36 -11.05
N TYR A 275 5.90 -11.98 -9.87
CA TYR A 275 6.56 -11.36 -8.72
C TYR A 275 8.07 -11.23 -8.98
N ILE A 276 8.63 -10.08 -8.64
CA ILE A 276 10.07 -9.80 -8.72
C ILE A 276 10.57 -9.23 -7.39
N PRO A 277 11.85 -9.41 -7.05
CA PRO A 277 12.46 -8.82 -5.85
C PRO A 277 12.41 -7.28 -5.85
N GLU A 278 12.47 -6.68 -4.67
CA GLU A 278 12.36 -5.23 -4.46
C GLU A 278 13.37 -4.44 -5.30
N HIS A 279 14.65 -4.85 -5.28
CA HIS A 279 15.70 -4.16 -6.04
C HIS A 279 15.42 -4.19 -7.56
N GLU A 280 14.89 -5.29 -8.07
CA GLU A 280 14.52 -5.43 -9.49
C GLU A 280 13.31 -4.56 -9.84
N LYS A 281 12.34 -4.44 -8.93
CA LYS A 281 11.22 -3.51 -9.06
C LYS A 281 11.71 -2.06 -9.15
N ILE A 282 12.65 -1.67 -8.30
CA ILE A 282 13.24 -0.32 -8.33
C ILE A 282 14.01 -0.07 -9.63
N ASN A 283 14.79 -1.04 -10.09
CA ASN A 283 15.47 -0.97 -11.38
C ASN A 283 14.49 -0.75 -12.54
N LEU A 284 13.37 -1.49 -12.59
CA LEU A 284 12.32 -1.29 -13.60
C LEU A 284 11.65 0.08 -13.49
N LEU A 285 11.37 0.54 -12.27
CA LEU A 285 10.85 1.91 -12.03
C LEU A 285 11.81 2.96 -12.59
N LYS A 286 13.11 2.82 -12.40
CA LYS A 286 14.11 3.74 -12.95
C LYS A 286 14.28 3.61 -14.47
N ALA A 287 14.01 2.45 -15.04
CA ALA A 287 14.16 2.19 -16.48
C ALA A 287 12.91 2.52 -17.33
N CYS A 288 11.72 2.61 -16.72
CA CYS A 288 10.48 2.96 -17.44
C CYS A 288 10.39 4.46 -17.75
N ASP A 289 9.44 4.81 -18.61
CA ASP A 289 9.16 6.20 -18.98
C ASP A 289 7.94 6.76 -18.24
N CYS A 290 6.98 5.91 -17.86
CA CYS A 290 5.86 6.27 -16.99
C CYS A 290 5.32 5.05 -16.23
N VAL A 291 4.66 5.32 -15.11
CA VAL A 291 3.95 4.31 -14.30
C VAL A 291 2.45 4.52 -14.43
N VAL A 292 1.71 3.45 -14.69
CA VAL A 292 0.26 3.47 -14.87
C VAL A 292 -0.40 2.78 -13.68
N VAL A 293 -1.28 3.50 -12.99
CA VAL A 293 -2.07 3.03 -11.83
C VAL A 293 -3.56 3.09 -12.22
N PRO A 294 -4.05 2.08 -12.96
CA PRO A 294 -5.37 2.11 -13.60
C PRO A 294 -6.48 1.58 -12.68
N SER A 295 -6.26 1.64 -11.37
CA SER A 295 -7.09 1.00 -10.36
C SER A 295 -8.55 1.48 -10.41
N ARG A 296 -9.49 0.55 -10.23
CA ARG A 296 -10.92 0.84 -10.03
C ARG A 296 -11.20 1.29 -8.60
N ASN A 297 -10.47 0.70 -7.66
CA ASN A 297 -10.45 1.12 -6.27
C ASN A 297 -8.99 1.11 -5.79
N GLU A 298 -8.49 2.23 -5.35
CA GLU A 298 -7.16 2.38 -4.79
C GLU A 298 -7.27 3.22 -3.52
N PRO A 299 -7.09 2.62 -2.36
CA PRO A 299 -7.18 3.35 -1.09
C PRO A 299 -6.20 4.51 -0.98
N PHE A 300 -4.96 4.32 -1.49
CA PHE A 300 -3.92 5.35 -1.47
C PHE A 300 -3.03 5.32 -2.72
N GLY A 301 -2.40 4.17 -3.02
CA GLY A 301 -1.48 4.03 -4.14
C GLY A 301 -0.02 4.26 -3.77
N ILE A 302 0.55 3.40 -2.93
CA ILE A 302 2.00 3.43 -2.58
C ILE A 302 2.87 3.43 -3.86
N VAL A 303 2.44 2.74 -4.91
CA VAL A 303 3.13 2.72 -6.22
C VAL A 303 3.29 4.12 -6.83
N VAL A 304 2.39 5.06 -6.55
CA VAL A 304 2.55 6.47 -6.95
C VAL A 304 3.80 7.06 -6.28
N LEU A 305 3.96 6.83 -4.98
CA LEU A 305 5.14 7.31 -4.24
C LEU A 305 6.43 6.63 -4.71
N GLU A 306 6.38 5.33 -5.01
CA GLU A 306 7.53 4.57 -5.55
C GLU A 306 7.96 5.11 -6.93
N ALA A 307 6.99 5.41 -7.80
CA ALA A 307 7.24 6.04 -9.09
C ALA A 307 7.87 7.43 -8.92
N TRP A 308 7.33 8.26 -8.04
CA TRP A 308 7.88 9.59 -7.73
C TRP A 308 9.25 9.52 -7.08
N ALA A 309 9.50 8.60 -6.15
CA ALA A 309 10.82 8.37 -5.58
C ALA A 309 11.85 7.96 -6.66
N SER A 310 11.37 7.31 -7.72
CA SER A 310 12.18 6.99 -8.92
C SER A 310 12.26 8.14 -9.94
N GLY A 311 11.64 9.28 -9.67
CA GLY A 311 11.59 10.44 -10.59
C GLY A 311 10.71 10.21 -11.82
N LYS A 312 9.72 9.31 -11.75
CA LYS A 312 8.86 8.94 -12.88
C LYS A 312 7.48 9.57 -12.80
N PRO A 313 6.93 10.03 -13.93
CA PRO A 313 5.57 10.52 -14.00
C PRO A 313 4.58 9.37 -13.83
N VAL A 314 3.45 9.68 -13.21
CA VAL A 314 2.37 8.72 -12.94
C VAL A 314 1.13 9.07 -13.75
N ILE A 315 0.47 8.05 -14.28
CA ILE A 315 -0.89 8.11 -14.82
C ILE A 315 -1.79 7.37 -13.82
N ALA A 316 -2.66 8.08 -13.11
CA ALA A 316 -3.54 7.51 -12.10
C ALA A 316 -5.02 7.76 -12.42
N THR A 317 -5.88 6.79 -12.10
CA THR A 317 -7.32 6.92 -12.30
C THR A 317 -7.93 7.92 -11.31
N HIS A 318 -8.73 8.85 -11.85
CA HIS A 318 -9.52 9.81 -11.08
C HIS A 318 -10.53 9.10 -10.16
N GLY A 319 -10.85 9.70 -9.01
CA GLY A 319 -11.81 9.15 -8.06
C GLY A 319 -11.27 8.02 -7.18
N THR A 320 -9.95 7.87 -7.11
CA THR A 320 -9.25 6.91 -6.25
C THR A 320 -8.25 7.64 -5.35
N GLY A 321 -7.77 7.01 -4.28
CA GLY A 321 -6.73 7.58 -3.44
C GLY A 321 -5.44 7.90 -4.21
N ALA A 322 -5.08 7.08 -5.21
CA ALA A 322 -3.96 7.38 -6.11
C ALA A 322 -4.21 8.64 -6.94
N GLY A 323 -5.42 8.78 -7.50
CA GLY A 323 -5.80 9.98 -8.24
C GLY A 323 -5.91 11.24 -7.38
N GLU A 324 -6.19 11.08 -6.07
CA GLU A 324 -6.25 12.19 -5.12
C GLU A 324 -4.90 12.87 -4.92
N ILE A 325 -3.83 12.09 -4.75
CA ILE A 325 -2.48 12.62 -4.49
C ILE A 325 -1.77 13.10 -5.76
N VAL A 326 -2.19 12.66 -6.96
CA VAL A 326 -1.62 13.12 -8.22
C VAL A 326 -2.23 14.46 -8.63
N TRP A 327 -1.43 15.51 -8.64
CA TRP A 327 -1.83 16.81 -9.20
C TRP A 327 -1.70 16.75 -10.71
N HIS A 328 -2.88 16.82 -11.36
CA HIS A 328 -2.97 16.72 -12.81
C HIS A 328 -2.10 17.77 -13.49
N ASP A 329 -1.26 17.31 -14.40
CA ASP A 329 -0.34 18.13 -15.20
C ASP A 329 0.76 18.86 -14.39
N VAL A 330 0.94 18.48 -13.13
CA VAL A 330 2.01 18.99 -12.25
C VAL A 330 2.92 17.87 -11.76
N THR A 331 2.36 16.77 -11.20
CA THR A 331 3.12 15.61 -10.69
C THR A 331 2.80 14.31 -11.44
N GLY A 332 1.89 14.37 -12.40
CA GLY A 332 1.43 13.25 -13.21
C GLY A 332 0.15 13.59 -13.95
N LEU A 333 -0.50 12.60 -14.51
CA LEU A 333 -1.76 12.74 -15.24
C LEU A 333 -2.89 11.97 -14.52
N ARG A 334 -4.05 12.62 -14.33
CA ARG A 334 -5.28 11.95 -13.92
C ARG A 334 -6.09 11.55 -15.14
N VAL A 335 -6.53 10.31 -15.18
CA VAL A 335 -7.32 9.74 -16.29
C VAL A 335 -8.61 9.11 -15.75
N TYR A 336 -9.60 8.93 -16.61
CA TYR A 336 -10.79 8.17 -16.26
C TYR A 336 -10.51 6.66 -16.29
N GLN A 337 -11.35 5.88 -15.62
CA GLN A 337 -11.28 4.40 -15.59
C GLN A 337 -11.75 3.81 -16.94
N SER A 338 -11.05 4.16 -18.00
CA SER A 338 -11.32 3.66 -19.35
C SER A 338 -10.05 3.48 -20.16
N PRO A 339 -9.97 2.46 -21.03
CA PRO A 339 -8.81 2.21 -21.88
C PRO A 339 -8.42 3.43 -22.73
N ASN A 340 -9.40 4.14 -23.29
CA ASN A 340 -9.13 5.31 -24.13
C ASN A 340 -8.47 6.45 -23.35
N SER A 341 -8.92 6.71 -22.12
CA SER A 341 -8.34 7.75 -21.27
C SER A 341 -6.92 7.38 -20.81
N ILE A 342 -6.68 6.10 -20.49
CA ILE A 342 -5.35 5.59 -20.16
C ILE A 342 -4.42 5.70 -21.39
N ALA A 343 -4.88 5.30 -22.57
CA ALA A 343 -4.11 5.44 -23.82
C ALA A 343 -3.75 6.90 -24.12
N TRP A 344 -4.70 7.82 -23.90
CA TRP A 344 -4.43 9.26 -24.01
C TRP A 344 -3.30 9.70 -23.06
N GLY A 345 -3.37 9.30 -21.80
CA GLY A 345 -2.34 9.64 -20.82
C GLY A 345 -0.96 9.13 -21.22
N ILE A 346 -0.85 7.88 -21.66
CA ILE A 346 0.42 7.29 -22.11
C ILE A 346 0.96 8.03 -23.34
N LYS A 347 0.12 8.26 -24.34
CA LYS A 347 0.51 8.98 -25.56
C LYS A 347 0.96 10.41 -25.25
N THR A 348 0.29 11.11 -24.33
CA THR A 348 0.68 12.45 -23.86
C THR A 348 2.08 12.46 -23.27
N LEU A 349 2.45 11.46 -22.44
CA LEU A 349 3.79 11.39 -21.87
C LEU A 349 4.85 10.95 -22.91
N PHE A 350 4.51 10.05 -23.81
CA PHE A 350 5.44 9.60 -24.87
C PHE A 350 5.68 10.65 -25.95
N SER A 351 4.75 11.59 -26.16
CA SER A 351 4.92 12.67 -27.13
C SER A 351 5.93 13.73 -26.69
N ASN A 352 6.21 13.84 -25.38
CA ASN A 352 7.15 14.81 -24.83
C ASN A 352 7.85 14.26 -23.57
N PHE A 353 8.98 13.61 -23.77
CA PHE A 353 9.78 13.04 -22.69
C PHE A 353 10.39 14.08 -21.73
N GLU A 354 10.61 15.32 -22.17
CA GLU A 354 11.08 16.37 -21.27
C GLU A 354 10.00 16.77 -20.28
N ARG A 355 8.77 16.97 -20.77
CA ARG A 355 7.61 17.21 -19.90
C ARG A 355 7.35 16.02 -18.98
N ALA A 356 7.43 14.78 -19.48
CA ALA A 356 7.28 13.58 -18.67
C ALA A 356 8.30 13.55 -17.50
N ARG A 357 9.57 13.84 -17.80
CA ARG A 357 10.63 13.95 -16.78
C ARG A 357 10.38 15.10 -15.79
N TRP A 358 9.87 16.23 -16.29
CA TRP A 358 9.52 17.36 -15.41
C TRP A 358 8.41 16.99 -14.43
N LEU A 359 7.34 16.33 -14.89
CA LEU A 359 6.26 15.81 -14.03
C LEU A 359 6.80 14.82 -12.96
N GLY A 360 7.69 13.92 -13.37
CA GLY A 360 8.32 12.97 -12.46
C GLY A 360 9.19 13.64 -11.38
N ARG A 361 9.98 14.66 -11.76
CA ARG A 361 10.77 15.45 -10.80
C ARG A 361 9.88 16.20 -9.81
N ASN A 362 8.80 16.82 -10.29
CA ASN A 362 7.83 17.50 -9.41
C ASN A 362 7.17 16.50 -8.44
N GLY A 363 6.82 15.30 -8.93
CA GLY A 363 6.30 14.22 -8.09
C GLY A 363 7.29 13.84 -6.99
N ARG A 364 8.58 13.71 -7.33
CA ARG A 364 9.62 13.41 -6.33
C ARG A 364 9.71 14.51 -5.26
N VAL A 365 9.74 15.78 -5.65
CA VAL A 365 9.76 16.90 -4.69
C VAL A 365 8.52 16.88 -3.80
N ALA A 366 7.33 16.67 -4.37
CA ALA A 366 6.11 16.56 -3.59
C ALA A 366 6.16 15.39 -2.58
N ALA A 367 6.70 14.25 -3.00
CA ALA A 367 6.84 13.09 -2.13
C ALA A 367 7.84 13.34 -0.99
N GLU A 368 8.99 13.94 -1.25
CA GLU A 368 9.99 14.30 -0.24
C GLU A 368 9.43 15.29 0.80
N GLN A 369 8.60 16.24 0.37
CA GLN A 369 8.03 17.25 1.25
C GLN A 369 6.86 16.76 2.09
N ALA A 370 5.99 15.89 1.54
CA ALA A 370 4.72 15.56 2.17
C ALA A 370 4.59 14.11 2.63
N PHE A 371 5.34 13.16 2.03
CA PHE A 371 5.14 11.73 2.23
C PHE A 371 6.36 11.01 2.82
N ASN A 372 7.29 11.72 3.48
CA ASN A 372 8.35 11.08 4.25
C ASN A 372 7.80 10.56 5.60
N TRP A 373 8.37 9.46 6.08
CA TRP A 373 7.88 8.78 7.27
C TRP A 373 7.95 9.62 8.56
N ASP A 374 8.89 10.56 8.67
CA ASP A 374 8.99 11.43 9.84
C ASP A 374 7.81 12.41 9.94
N LYS A 375 7.29 12.89 8.80
CA LYS A 375 6.04 13.67 8.73
C LYS A 375 4.81 12.81 9.02
N ILE A 376 4.77 11.60 8.48
CA ILE A 376 3.66 10.67 8.76
C ILE A 376 3.61 10.33 10.25
N ALA A 377 4.75 10.08 10.88
CA ALA A 377 4.85 9.87 12.32
C ALA A 377 4.41 11.09 13.13
N GLU A 378 4.75 12.29 12.69
CA GLU A 378 4.33 13.54 13.34
C GLU A 378 2.80 13.72 13.29
N HIS A 379 2.18 13.49 12.13
CA HIS A 379 0.72 13.51 12.01
C HIS A 379 0.06 12.43 12.88
N THR A 380 0.64 11.24 12.93
CA THR A 380 0.14 10.14 13.78
C THR A 380 0.27 10.49 15.25
N LEU A 381 1.39 11.08 15.69
CA LEU A 381 1.57 11.54 17.07
C LEU A 381 0.56 12.63 17.46
N ASN A 382 0.17 13.51 16.54
CA ASN A 382 -0.86 14.50 16.81
C ASN A 382 -2.22 13.83 17.11
N VAL A 383 -2.57 12.74 16.40
CA VAL A 383 -3.78 11.95 16.72
C VAL A 383 -3.67 11.28 18.09
N TYR A 384 -2.49 10.79 18.47
CA TYR A 384 -2.29 10.20 19.80
C TYR A 384 -2.47 11.23 20.91
N LYS A 385 -1.90 12.45 20.74
CA LYS A 385 -2.05 13.55 21.69
C LYS A 385 -3.50 14.00 21.88
N GLU A 386 -4.36 13.84 20.87
CA GLU A 386 -5.80 14.11 21.05
C GLU A 386 -6.46 13.20 22.10
N LEU A 387 -5.85 12.06 22.42
CA LEU A 387 -6.42 11.03 23.28
C LEU A 387 -5.77 10.95 24.66
N VAL A 388 -4.50 11.31 24.76
CA VAL A 388 -3.74 11.17 26.03
C VAL A 388 -3.31 12.51 26.65
N GLY A 389 -3.57 13.64 25.98
CA GLY A 389 -3.37 15.01 26.50
C GLY A 389 -2.00 15.54 26.19
#